data_8ecfad2594dd86a5e37255be307d6690
#
_entry.id   8ecfad2594dd86a5e37255be307d6690
#
_cell.length_a   1.000
_cell.length_b   1.000
_cell.length_c   1.000
_cell.angle_alpha   90.00
_cell.angle_beta   90.00
_cell.angle_gamma   90.00
#
_symmetry.space_group_name_H-M   'P 1'
#
loop_
_entity.id
_entity.type
_entity.pdbx_description
1 polymer ?
#
loop_
_entity_poly.entity_id
_entity_poly.type
_entity_poly.pdbx_seq_one_letter_code
_entity_poly.pdbx_strand_id
1 'polypeptide(L)'
;MQRTGRPRAGPLFLMGPDPFRRRVLATLAASGSLAAVPVLRAQAPAAKPAPLFEGMGRYRLAGASEVAPAQRYADQGMVLAFGFNPAEAARSFAAATALDPDAAACWWGLAWALGPTINADTAPEDVPRVEQSVARAVEHAKRTTPRMRDVIAALAVRHPRGRPIDEQGYAERMRLLAKRYPDDADVLFLAGEAILNLHPYDWWERDGRAKPWTPEIEQLFGAALARDPDHPGANHYVVHLYESSRTPEKGVPSADRLVDLVPGSGHLLHMPAHIYMRTGRFAEASAANRRSIAADVRYLAQVDAQGAYRVGYVAHNHHFLWASTAMQGRSKEAIEAAGAAWPAACGPKPGDRSTAILQHYYALPLYARVRFGKWDELLTDTLPPDVAEPYPMAVWHYARGTALVRKGRQADARAALERLDRIAADPALKDARIKNINAAAVLARIAALTLRADLEWSNRRPERASPLLAQAVALEDGLTYDEPHLWLAPTRHALGAALLAEGRGRDAERVYREDLAHYPDNGWSLVGLARALRMQGRNEAAKDVDTRVREAWRDADVPITASRF
;
A
#
# COMPACT_ATOMS: atom_id res chain seq x y z
N MET A 1 36.57 48.63 21.93
CA MET A 1 37.01 47.33 22.50
C MET A 1 35.76 46.57 22.93
N GLN A 2 35.29 45.67 22.13
CA GLN A 2 34.47 44.53 22.55
C GLN A 2 34.41 43.57 21.35
N ARG A 3 34.92 42.38 21.54
CA ARG A 3 35.04 41.31 20.52
C ARG A 3 33.71 40.56 20.47
N THR A 4 33.09 40.49 19.31
CA THR A 4 31.97 39.59 19.00
C THR A 4 32.49 38.25 18.58
N GLY A 5 32.30 37.20 19.41
CA GLY A 5 32.60 35.83 19.09
C GLY A 5 31.56 35.23 18.12
N ARG A 6 32.02 34.69 17.01
CA ARG A 6 31.23 33.81 16.14
C ARG A 6 31.09 32.43 16.78
N PRO A 7 29.93 31.77 16.74
CA PRO A 7 29.83 30.35 17.13
C PRO A 7 30.45 29.45 16.03
N ARG A 8 31.27 28.52 16.47
CA ARG A 8 31.88 27.48 15.65
C ARG A 8 30.79 26.50 15.16
N ALA A 9 30.77 26.21 13.85
CA ALA A 9 30.03 25.12 13.28
C ALA A 9 30.57 23.78 13.79
N GLY A 10 29.69 22.94 14.37
CA GLY A 10 29.97 21.53 14.66
C GLY A 10 29.90 20.67 13.39
N PRO A 11 30.52 19.49 13.40
CA PRO A 11 30.67 18.68 12.19
C PRO A 11 29.35 18.12 11.70
N LEU A 12 29.12 18.22 10.38
CA LEU A 12 28.08 17.52 9.64
C LEU A 12 28.27 15.99 9.86
N PHE A 13 27.35 15.36 10.55
CA PHE A 13 27.18 13.91 10.48
C PHE A 13 26.51 13.57 9.14
N LEU A 14 27.30 13.04 8.22
CA LEU A 14 26.86 12.29 7.07
C LEU A 14 26.18 11.03 7.61
N MET A 15 24.85 10.97 7.55
CA MET A 15 24.11 9.72 7.75
C MET A 15 24.36 8.81 6.54
N GLY A 16 25.23 7.83 6.73
CA GLY A 16 25.37 6.69 5.84
C GLY A 16 24.13 5.80 5.89
N PRO A 17 23.97 4.86 4.95
CA PRO A 17 22.79 3.99 4.87
C PRO A 17 22.62 3.20 6.17
N ASP A 18 21.41 3.19 6.68
CA ASP A 18 20.97 2.60 7.93
C ASP A 18 21.44 1.14 8.09
N PRO A 19 22.27 0.81 9.09
CA PRO A 19 22.76 -0.55 9.32
C PRO A 19 21.69 -1.53 9.83
N PHE A 20 20.47 -1.09 10.07
CA PHE A 20 19.38 -1.95 10.59
C PHE A 20 18.80 -2.91 9.55
N ARG A 21 18.98 -2.66 8.24
CA ARG A 21 18.54 -3.58 7.17
C ARG A 21 19.34 -4.89 7.07
N ARG A 22 20.47 -5.04 7.80
CA ARG A 22 21.39 -6.20 7.67
C ARG A 22 21.35 -7.22 8.81
N ARG A 23 20.42 -7.16 9.77
CA ARG A 23 20.50 -8.01 10.99
C ARG A 23 19.36 -9.01 11.22
N VAL A 24 18.56 -9.40 10.24
CA VAL A 24 17.50 -10.42 10.44
C VAL A 24 17.83 -11.82 9.87
N LEU A 25 19.01 -12.05 9.31
CA LEU A 25 19.38 -13.37 8.75
C LEU A 25 20.73 -13.87 9.28
N ALA A 26 20.95 -13.90 10.58
CA ALA A 26 22.12 -14.58 11.13
C ALA A 26 21.88 -15.08 12.56
N THR A 27 21.10 -16.14 12.71
CA THR A 27 21.23 -17.06 13.87
C THR A 27 20.46 -18.34 13.56
N LEU A 28 21.17 -19.35 13.07
CA LEU A 28 20.93 -20.78 13.27
C LEU A 28 21.97 -21.57 12.45
N ALA A 29 23.17 -21.67 12.99
CA ALA A 29 24.12 -22.70 12.61
C ALA A 29 24.99 -23.05 13.82
N ALA A 30 24.61 -24.11 14.50
CA ALA A 30 25.55 -24.85 15.36
C ALA A 30 25.12 -26.33 15.46
N SER A 31 26.01 -27.15 14.94
CA SER A 31 26.37 -28.52 15.36
C SER A 31 25.37 -29.68 15.16
N GLY A 32 25.82 -30.60 14.30
CA GLY A 32 25.29 -31.95 14.19
C GLY A 32 25.83 -32.71 13.00
N SER A 33 27.06 -33.25 13.13
CA SER A 33 27.62 -34.22 12.17
C SER A 33 26.76 -35.49 12.17
N LEU A 34 26.04 -35.77 11.10
CA LEU A 34 25.41 -37.05 10.82
C LEU A 34 25.73 -37.48 9.38
N ALA A 35 26.16 -38.74 9.28
CA ALA A 35 26.65 -39.40 8.11
C ALA A 35 25.74 -39.21 6.87
N ALA A 36 26.36 -38.95 5.73
CA ALA A 36 25.71 -38.78 4.44
C ALA A 36 25.11 -40.12 3.99
N VAL A 37 23.80 -40.28 4.13
CA VAL A 37 23.01 -41.19 3.33
C VAL A 37 22.69 -40.48 2.03
N PRO A 38 22.90 -41.04 0.83
CA PRO A 38 22.48 -40.40 -0.40
C PRO A 38 20.95 -40.43 -0.48
N VAL A 39 20.35 -39.32 -0.05
CA VAL A 39 18.94 -39.07 -0.32
C VAL A 39 18.84 -38.82 -1.82
N LEU A 40 18.30 -39.77 -2.56
CA LEU A 40 17.75 -39.53 -3.89
C LEU A 40 16.86 -38.29 -3.76
N ARG A 41 17.34 -37.13 -4.24
CA ARG A 41 16.51 -35.96 -4.42
C ARG A 41 15.41 -36.34 -5.41
N ALA A 42 14.24 -36.63 -4.89
CA ALA A 42 13.04 -36.63 -5.72
C ALA A 42 13.06 -35.30 -6.48
N GLN A 43 13.17 -35.35 -7.80
CA GLN A 43 13.00 -34.18 -8.65
C GLN A 43 11.66 -33.58 -8.27
N ALA A 44 11.67 -32.33 -7.79
CA ALA A 44 10.43 -31.58 -7.59
C ALA A 44 9.61 -31.73 -8.88
N PRO A 45 8.29 -32.01 -8.80
CA PRO A 45 7.45 -32.15 -9.98
C PRO A 45 7.68 -30.92 -10.86
N ALA A 46 7.92 -31.14 -12.15
CA ALA A 46 8.17 -30.08 -13.12
C ALA A 46 7.07 -29.02 -12.98
N ALA A 47 7.46 -27.78 -12.69
CA ALA A 47 6.50 -26.71 -12.50
C ALA A 47 5.60 -26.62 -13.73
N LYS A 48 4.28 -26.59 -13.52
CA LYS A 48 3.32 -26.45 -14.62
C LYS A 48 3.71 -25.23 -15.46
N PRO A 49 3.69 -25.31 -16.81
CA PRO A 49 3.98 -24.15 -17.65
C PRO A 49 3.06 -22.99 -17.31
N ALA A 50 3.56 -21.75 -17.46
CA ALA A 50 2.74 -20.56 -17.24
C ALA A 50 1.54 -20.59 -18.21
N PRO A 51 0.30 -20.34 -17.76
CA PRO A 51 -0.82 -20.15 -18.68
C PRO A 51 -0.67 -18.81 -19.40
N LEU A 52 -1.27 -18.68 -20.58
CA LEU A 52 -1.52 -17.38 -21.19
C LEU A 52 -2.86 -16.86 -20.69
N PHE A 53 -2.82 -15.75 -19.95
CA PHE A 53 -4.00 -15.13 -19.37
C PHE A 53 -4.75 -14.29 -20.40
N GLU A 54 -6.07 -14.22 -20.25
CA GLU A 54 -6.91 -13.30 -21.00
C GLU A 54 -6.87 -11.90 -20.38
N GLY A 55 -7.10 -10.86 -21.21
CA GLY A 55 -7.24 -9.49 -20.74
C GLY A 55 -5.92 -8.81 -20.33
N MET A 56 -4.77 -9.27 -20.82
CA MET A 56 -3.46 -8.68 -20.52
C MET A 56 -3.18 -7.37 -21.30
N GLY A 57 -4.22 -6.76 -21.91
CA GLY A 57 -4.09 -5.49 -22.62
C GLY A 57 -3.44 -5.63 -23.99
N ARG A 58 -2.88 -4.50 -24.48
CA ARG A 58 -2.28 -4.41 -25.83
C ARG A 58 -0.78 -4.16 -25.81
N TYR A 59 -0.18 -4.07 -24.63
CA TYR A 59 1.26 -3.83 -24.51
C TYR A 59 2.06 -4.91 -25.22
N ARG A 60 3.12 -4.49 -25.89
CA ARG A 60 4.04 -5.38 -26.60
C ARG A 60 5.49 -4.98 -26.33
N LEU A 61 6.28 -5.93 -25.85
CA LEU A 61 7.73 -5.77 -25.78
C LEU A 61 8.31 -5.90 -27.19
N ALA A 62 8.58 -4.77 -27.82
CA ALA A 62 8.95 -4.72 -29.21
C ALA A 62 10.19 -5.58 -29.53
N GLY A 63 10.01 -6.56 -30.45
CA GLY A 63 11.09 -7.42 -30.93
C GLY A 63 11.66 -8.35 -29.86
N ALA A 64 10.87 -8.78 -28.90
CA ALA A 64 11.32 -9.70 -27.85
C ALA A 64 11.71 -11.07 -28.43
N SER A 65 10.92 -11.58 -29.40
CA SER A 65 11.19 -12.84 -30.11
C SER A 65 10.50 -12.83 -31.48
N GLU A 66 11.10 -13.53 -32.45
CA GLU A 66 10.46 -13.84 -33.74
C GLU A 66 9.54 -15.06 -33.66
N VAL A 67 9.66 -15.85 -32.59
CA VAL A 67 8.80 -16.99 -32.29
C VAL A 67 7.50 -16.47 -31.67
N ALA A 68 6.40 -16.48 -32.41
CA ALA A 68 5.14 -15.87 -31.98
C ALA A 68 4.63 -16.29 -30.60
N PRO A 69 4.66 -17.58 -30.19
CA PRO A 69 4.32 -17.95 -28.81
C PRO A 69 5.27 -17.36 -27.75
N ALA A 70 6.58 -17.30 -28.03
CA ALA A 70 7.56 -16.69 -27.12
C ALA A 70 7.32 -15.19 -26.95
N GLN A 71 7.02 -14.49 -28.06
CA GLN A 71 6.63 -13.06 -28.00
C GLN A 71 5.40 -12.84 -27.12
N ARG A 72 4.35 -13.65 -27.23
CA ARG A 72 3.15 -13.53 -26.38
C ARG A 72 3.46 -13.72 -24.90
N TYR A 73 4.32 -14.67 -24.55
CA TYR A 73 4.77 -14.83 -23.17
C TYR A 73 5.63 -13.69 -22.67
N ALA A 74 6.47 -13.10 -23.54
CA ALA A 74 7.26 -11.91 -23.19
C ALA A 74 6.37 -10.68 -22.94
N ASP A 75 5.38 -10.45 -23.79
CA ASP A 75 4.39 -9.36 -23.63
C ASP A 75 3.63 -9.52 -22.30
N GLN A 76 3.11 -10.73 -22.02
CA GLN A 76 2.45 -11.04 -20.75
C GLN A 76 3.39 -10.88 -19.55
N GLY A 77 4.64 -11.33 -19.67
CA GLY A 77 5.64 -11.21 -18.62
C GLY A 77 5.88 -9.75 -18.22
N MET A 78 5.99 -8.84 -19.21
CA MET A 78 6.12 -7.42 -18.92
C MET A 78 4.91 -6.84 -18.21
N VAL A 79 3.70 -7.15 -18.69
CA VAL A 79 2.46 -6.64 -18.08
C VAL A 79 2.30 -7.12 -16.65
N LEU A 80 2.63 -8.39 -16.38
CA LEU A 80 2.62 -8.94 -15.02
C LEU A 80 3.68 -8.29 -14.12
N ALA A 81 4.87 -7.99 -14.66
CA ALA A 81 5.92 -7.27 -13.94
C ALA A 81 5.50 -5.82 -13.65
N PHE A 82 4.90 -5.13 -14.62
CA PHE A 82 4.28 -3.81 -14.38
C PHE A 82 3.19 -3.86 -13.31
N GLY A 83 2.47 -4.99 -13.19
CA GLY A 83 1.44 -5.21 -12.17
C GLY A 83 1.97 -5.83 -10.87
N PHE A 84 3.26 -5.74 -10.58
CA PHE A 84 3.90 -6.25 -9.37
C PHE A 84 3.59 -7.73 -9.05
N ASN A 85 3.51 -8.54 -10.11
CA ASN A 85 3.43 -9.99 -10.00
C ASN A 85 4.72 -10.64 -10.53
N PRO A 86 5.87 -10.44 -9.86
CA PRO A 86 7.17 -10.89 -10.35
C PRO A 86 7.27 -12.41 -10.52
N ALA A 87 6.61 -13.16 -9.67
CA ALA A 87 6.64 -14.63 -9.74
C ALA A 87 5.99 -15.15 -11.03
N GLU A 88 4.83 -14.63 -11.40
CA GLU A 88 4.15 -15.06 -12.63
C GLU A 88 4.76 -14.42 -13.88
N ALA A 89 5.30 -13.20 -13.75
CA ALA A 89 6.11 -12.59 -14.81
C ALA A 89 7.32 -13.45 -15.14
N ALA A 90 8.06 -13.91 -14.12
CA ALA A 90 9.22 -14.79 -14.29
C ALA A 90 8.85 -16.15 -14.88
N ARG A 91 7.66 -16.72 -14.55
CA ARG A 91 7.16 -17.93 -15.20
C ARG A 91 6.85 -17.70 -16.67
N SER A 92 6.24 -16.57 -17.01
CA SER A 92 5.95 -16.17 -18.39
C SER A 92 7.25 -15.99 -19.21
N PHE A 93 8.24 -15.26 -18.69
CA PHE A 93 9.53 -15.14 -19.36
C PHE A 93 10.29 -16.46 -19.45
N ALA A 94 10.20 -17.33 -18.45
CA ALA A 94 10.81 -18.66 -18.53
C ALA A 94 10.16 -19.52 -19.65
N ALA A 95 8.86 -19.40 -19.84
CA ALA A 95 8.18 -20.06 -20.97
C ALA A 95 8.64 -19.46 -22.30
N ALA A 96 8.82 -18.14 -22.38
CA ALA A 96 9.36 -17.46 -23.58
C ALA A 96 10.77 -17.94 -23.90
N THR A 97 11.68 -18.01 -22.92
CA THR A 97 13.07 -18.48 -23.12
C THR A 97 13.17 -19.97 -23.44
N ALA A 98 12.21 -20.79 -23.00
CA ALA A 98 12.13 -22.20 -23.37
C ALA A 98 11.71 -22.40 -24.84
N LEU A 99 10.85 -21.52 -25.36
CA LEU A 99 10.39 -21.53 -26.75
C LEU A 99 11.40 -20.89 -27.71
N ASP A 100 12.14 -19.89 -27.25
CA ASP A 100 13.19 -19.21 -28.00
C ASP A 100 14.39 -18.93 -27.08
N PRO A 101 15.31 -19.91 -26.94
CA PRO A 101 16.49 -19.79 -26.07
C PRO A 101 17.48 -18.69 -26.49
N ASP A 102 17.42 -18.24 -27.73
CA ASP A 102 18.30 -17.21 -28.29
C ASP A 102 17.73 -15.78 -28.15
N ALA A 103 16.49 -15.66 -27.68
CA ALA A 103 15.81 -14.38 -27.50
C ALA A 103 16.37 -13.58 -26.31
N ALA A 104 17.36 -12.73 -26.58
CA ALA A 104 18.04 -11.91 -25.57
C ALA A 104 17.07 -11.08 -24.71
N ALA A 105 16.02 -10.50 -25.32
CA ALA A 105 15.05 -9.68 -24.61
C ALA A 105 14.17 -10.50 -23.64
N CYS A 106 13.91 -11.79 -23.94
CA CYS A 106 13.18 -12.67 -23.02
C CYS A 106 14.02 -12.98 -21.76
N TRP A 107 15.33 -13.20 -21.91
CA TRP A 107 16.26 -13.36 -20.80
C TRP A 107 16.41 -12.08 -19.98
N TRP A 108 16.48 -10.92 -20.63
CA TRP A 108 16.47 -9.61 -19.99
C TRP A 108 15.18 -9.43 -19.15
N GLY A 109 14.02 -9.72 -19.75
CA GLY A 109 12.74 -9.59 -19.06
C GLY A 109 12.63 -10.49 -17.82
N LEU A 110 13.15 -11.73 -17.88
CA LEU A 110 13.23 -12.63 -16.75
C LEU A 110 14.06 -12.06 -15.60
N ALA A 111 15.24 -11.51 -15.92
CA ALA A 111 16.11 -10.90 -14.93
C ALA A 111 15.51 -9.61 -14.33
N TRP A 112 14.91 -8.75 -15.18
CA TRP A 112 14.29 -7.52 -14.72
C TRP A 112 13.07 -7.76 -13.85
N ALA A 113 12.21 -8.74 -14.20
CA ALA A 113 11.02 -9.09 -13.43
C ALA A 113 11.33 -9.63 -12.02
N LEU A 114 12.46 -10.30 -11.84
CA LEU A 114 12.95 -10.80 -10.54
C LEU A 114 13.85 -9.79 -9.82
N GLY A 115 14.15 -8.66 -10.44
CA GLY A 115 14.93 -7.58 -9.86
C GLY A 115 14.18 -6.82 -8.76
N PRO A 116 14.86 -5.90 -8.07
CA PRO A 116 14.22 -5.07 -7.05
C PRO A 116 13.18 -4.12 -7.66
N THR A 117 12.16 -3.84 -6.85
CA THR A 117 11.10 -2.86 -7.12
C THR A 117 10.97 -1.90 -5.93
N ILE A 118 10.10 -0.89 -6.04
CA ILE A 118 9.78 -0.01 -4.90
C ILE A 118 9.23 -0.76 -3.68
N ASN A 119 8.69 -1.97 -3.86
CA ASN A 119 8.03 -2.75 -2.81
C ASN A 119 8.91 -3.84 -2.20
N ALA A 120 9.93 -4.31 -2.92
CA ALA A 120 10.73 -5.45 -2.47
C ALA A 120 12.11 -5.48 -3.15
N ASP A 121 13.10 -5.96 -2.40
CA ASP A 121 14.40 -6.36 -2.95
C ASP A 121 14.25 -7.70 -3.70
N THR A 122 15.25 -8.05 -4.54
CA THR A 122 15.34 -9.39 -5.13
C THR A 122 15.40 -10.45 -4.01
N ALA A 123 14.53 -11.45 -4.10
CA ALA A 123 14.55 -12.55 -3.14
C ALA A 123 15.90 -13.30 -3.19
N PRO A 124 16.52 -13.64 -2.05
CA PRO A 124 17.83 -14.29 -2.03
C PRO A 124 17.90 -15.57 -2.87
N GLU A 125 16.83 -16.33 -2.91
CA GLU A 125 16.69 -17.55 -3.71
C GLU A 125 16.65 -17.30 -5.21
N ASP A 126 16.24 -16.10 -5.64
CA ASP A 126 16.17 -15.70 -7.06
C ASP A 126 17.47 -15.09 -7.59
N VAL A 127 18.39 -14.66 -6.72
CA VAL A 127 19.66 -14.03 -7.14
C VAL A 127 20.43 -14.86 -8.16
N PRO A 128 20.64 -16.19 -7.97
CA PRO A 128 21.36 -17.02 -8.97
C PRO A 128 20.64 -17.07 -10.33
N ARG A 129 19.31 -17.04 -10.33
CA ARG A 129 18.49 -17.04 -11.54
C ARG A 129 18.58 -15.72 -12.27
N VAL A 130 18.59 -14.60 -11.54
CA VAL A 130 18.81 -13.25 -12.10
C VAL A 130 20.19 -13.17 -12.76
N GLU A 131 21.26 -13.57 -12.06
CA GLU A 131 22.62 -13.56 -12.61
C GLU A 131 22.75 -14.41 -13.87
N GLN A 132 22.17 -15.62 -13.86
CA GLN A 132 22.14 -16.49 -15.02
C GLN A 132 21.38 -15.83 -16.20
N SER A 133 20.23 -15.23 -15.94
CA SER A 133 19.39 -14.60 -16.97
C SER A 133 20.08 -13.39 -17.59
N VAL A 134 20.75 -12.55 -16.77
CA VAL A 134 21.57 -11.45 -17.29
C VAL A 134 22.70 -11.97 -18.18
N ALA A 135 23.41 -13.03 -17.74
CA ALA A 135 24.50 -13.60 -18.54
C ALA A 135 23.99 -14.12 -19.91
N ARG A 136 22.84 -14.79 -19.94
CA ARG A 136 22.18 -15.26 -21.18
C ARG A 136 21.73 -14.09 -22.06
N ALA A 137 21.15 -13.05 -21.47
CA ALA A 137 20.77 -11.85 -22.22
C ALA A 137 21.98 -11.18 -22.90
N VAL A 138 23.10 -11.06 -22.19
CA VAL A 138 24.37 -10.51 -22.72
C VAL A 138 24.95 -11.41 -23.81
N GLU A 139 24.96 -12.73 -23.64
CA GLU A 139 25.44 -13.70 -24.62
C GLU A 139 24.72 -13.54 -25.98
N HIS A 140 23.39 -13.41 -25.94
CA HIS A 140 22.55 -13.30 -27.12
C HIS A 140 22.32 -11.85 -27.60
N ALA A 141 22.86 -10.83 -26.92
CA ALA A 141 22.62 -9.41 -27.19
C ALA A 141 22.91 -8.99 -28.63
N LYS A 142 23.85 -9.65 -29.32
CA LYS A 142 24.19 -9.34 -30.72
C LYS A 142 23.05 -9.68 -31.70
N ARG A 143 22.10 -10.50 -31.31
CA ARG A 143 20.95 -10.95 -32.13
C ARG A 143 19.72 -10.04 -32.02
N THR A 144 19.78 -9.01 -31.18
CA THR A 144 18.67 -8.07 -30.98
C THR A 144 18.99 -6.66 -31.48
N THR A 145 18.02 -5.76 -31.38
CA THR A 145 18.14 -4.37 -31.82
C THR A 145 19.22 -3.59 -31.06
N PRO A 146 19.81 -2.53 -31.62
CA PRO A 146 20.76 -1.67 -30.88
C PRO A 146 20.19 -1.13 -29.58
N ARG A 147 18.91 -0.70 -29.57
CA ARG A 147 18.18 -0.24 -28.39
C ARG A 147 18.15 -1.34 -27.30
N MET A 148 17.75 -2.55 -27.64
CA MET A 148 17.63 -3.64 -26.67
C MET A 148 19.00 -4.08 -26.13
N ARG A 149 20.07 -4.04 -26.98
CA ARG A 149 21.45 -4.27 -26.51
C ARG A 149 21.87 -3.28 -25.42
N ASP A 150 21.54 -2.01 -25.61
CA ASP A 150 21.87 -0.97 -24.64
C ASP A 150 21.11 -1.16 -23.33
N VAL A 151 19.83 -1.53 -23.40
CA VAL A 151 18.99 -1.84 -22.21
C VAL A 151 19.51 -3.09 -21.47
N ILE A 152 19.93 -4.14 -22.20
CA ILE A 152 20.58 -5.32 -21.62
C ILE A 152 21.89 -4.94 -20.94
N ALA A 153 22.72 -4.09 -21.57
CA ALA A 153 23.96 -3.63 -20.98
C ALA A 153 23.75 -2.81 -19.70
N ALA A 154 22.68 -2.01 -19.64
CA ALA A 154 22.30 -1.30 -18.42
C ALA A 154 21.91 -2.26 -17.28
N LEU A 155 21.10 -3.28 -17.58
CA LEU A 155 20.72 -4.28 -16.58
C LEU A 155 21.91 -5.11 -16.08
N ALA A 156 22.90 -5.36 -16.94
CA ALA A 156 24.16 -6.02 -16.55
C ALA A 156 25.00 -5.18 -15.55
N VAL A 157 24.86 -3.85 -15.58
CA VAL A 157 25.45 -2.96 -14.55
C VAL A 157 24.69 -3.13 -13.21
N ARG A 158 23.37 -3.23 -13.25
CA ARG A 158 22.53 -3.44 -12.05
C ARG A 158 22.91 -4.71 -11.32
N HIS A 159 23.16 -5.81 -12.05
CA HIS A 159 23.43 -7.14 -11.53
C HIS A 159 24.85 -7.62 -11.90
N PRO A 160 25.91 -7.03 -11.31
CA PRO A 160 27.28 -7.45 -11.59
C PRO A 160 27.55 -8.79 -10.92
N ARG A 161 28.01 -9.77 -11.70
CA ARG A 161 28.23 -11.16 -11.24
C ARG A 161 29.07 -11.23 -9.97
N GLY A 162 28.55 -11.90 -8.94
CA GLY A 162 29.25 -12.11 -7.66
C GLY A 162 29.48 -10.84 -6.84
N ARG A 163 28.78 -9.75 -7.13
CA ARG A 163 28.83 -8.48 -6.38
C ARG A 163 27.42 -8.01 -6.00
N PRO A 164 27.29 -7.12 -4.99
CA PRO A 164 26.01 -6.52 -4.66
C PRO A 164 25.38 -5.80 -5.86
N ILE A 165 24.05 -5.71 -5.87
CA ILE A 165 23.27 -4.97 -6.85
C ILE A 165 23.71 -3.51 -6.86
N ASP A 166 23.90 -2.93 -8.07
CA ASP A 166 24.31 -1.55 -8.31
C ASP A 166 23.14 -0.73 -8.89
N GLU A 167 22.20 -0.36 -8.00
CA GLU A 167 21.05 0.47 -8.40
C GLU A 167 21.46 1.85 -8.90
N GLN A 168 22.51 2.45 -8.31
CA GLN A 168 23.01 3.75 -8.70
C GLN A 168 23.58 3.71 -10.11
N GLY A 169 24.45 2.74 -10.39
CA GLY A 169 25.03 2.56 -11.73
C GLY A 169 23.96 2.24 -12.78
N TYR A 170 22.93 1.48 -12.40
CA TYR A 170 21.78 1.23 -13.29
C TYR A 170 21.02 2.52 -13.64
N ALA A 171 20.65 3.30 -12.63
CA ALA A 171 19.93 4.56 -12.84
C ALA A 171 20.75 5.55 -13.71
N GLU A 172 22.07 5.64 -13.49
CA GLU A 172 22.96 6.46 -14.32
C GLU A 172 22.97 6.00 -15.78
N ARG A 173 23.04 4.68 -16.02
CA ARG A 173 22.96 4.11 -17.37
C ARG A 173 21.61 4.39 -18.02
N MET A 174 20.52 4.21 -17.29
CA MET A 174 19.17 4.46 -17.82
C MET A 174 18.95 5.94 -18.16
N ARG A 175 19.49 6.88 -17.37
CA ARG A 175 19.51 8.31 -17.71
C ARG A 175 20.21 8.61 -19.04
N LEU A 176 21.34 7.94 -19.30
CA LEU A 176 22.04 8.08 -20.59
C LEU A 176 21.21 7.50 -21.74
N LEU A 177 20.52 6.39 -21.52
CA LEU A 177 19.65 5.77 -22.52
C LEU A 177 18.42 6.64 -22.81
N ALA A 178 17.80 7.24 -21.79
CA ALA A 178 16.69 8.18 -21.99
C ALA A 178 17.08 9.39 -22.87
N LYS A 179 18.32 9.89 -22.72
CA LYS A 179 18.86 10.93 -23.61
C LYS A 179 19.12 10.43 -25.02
N ARG A 180 19.55 9.17 -25.19
CA ARG A 180 19.85 8.56 -26.49
C ARG A 180 18.59 8.15 -27.26
N TYR A 181 17.54 7.75 -26.53
CA TYR A 181 16.27 7.28 -27.09
C TYR A 181 15.08 8.10 -26.52
N PRO A 182 15.04 9.42 -26.82
CA PRO A 182 14.05 10.33 -26.21
C PRO A 182 12.61 10.11 -26.70
N ASP A 183 12.43 9.27 -27.72
CA ASP A 183 11.13 8.94 -28.30
C ASP A 183 10.68 7.51 -27.97
N ASP A 184 11.43 6.79 -27.13
CA ASP A 184 11.11 5.42 -26.73
C ASP A 184 10.44 5.39 -25.35
N ALA A 185 9.15 5.07 -25.31
CA ALA A 185 8.36 5.08 -24.10
C ALA A 185 8.87 4.09 -23.02
N ASP A 186 9.32 2.88 -23.45
CA ASP A 186 9.86 1.88 -22.52
C ASP A 186 11.17 2.36 -21.88
N VAL A 187 12.07 2.94 -22.67
CA VAL A 187 13.36 3.45 -22.15
C VAL A 187 13.14 4.61 -21.18
N LEU A 188 12.22 5.52 -21.52
CA LEU A 188 11.85 6.64 -20.64
C LEU A 188 11.21 6.15 -19.34
N PHE A 189 10.30 5.17 -19.43
CA PHE A 189 9.70 4.53 -18.27
C PHE A 189 10.77 3.85 -17.39
N LEU A 190 11.62 3.00 -17.97
CA LEU A 190 12.68 2.29 -17.24
C LEU A 190 13.68 3.24 -16.57
N ALA A 191 13.94 4.41 -17.17
CA ALA A 191 14.79 5.43 -16.55
C ALA A 191 14.12 6.08 -15.34
N GLY A 192 12.82 6.39 -15.43
CA GLY A 192 12.04 6.89 -14.31
C GLY A 192 11.91 5.87 -13.17
N GLU A 193 11.64 4.61 -13.53
CA GLU A 193 11.57 3.48 -12.60
C GLU A 193 12.91 3.26 -11.86
N ALA A 194 14.03 3.31 -12.57
CA ALA A 194 15.35 3.14 -11.96
C ALA A 194 15.66 4.22 -10.91
N ILE A 195 15.27 5.48 -11.17
CA ILE A 195 15.45 6.58 -10.21
C ILE A 195 14.48 6.43 -9.03
N LEU A 196 13.25 6.03 -9.30
CA LEU A 196 12.22 5.84 -8.29
C LEU A 196 12.58 4.70 -7.33
N ASN A 197 13.20 3.62 -7.83
CA ASN A 197 13.71 2.50 -7.02
C ASN A 197 14.92 2.86 -6.15
N LEU A 198 15.70 3.89 -6.49
CA LEU A 198 16.75 4.41 -5.60
C LEU A 198 16.18 5.02 -4.31
N HIS A 199 14.94 5.48 -4.37
CA HIS A 199 14.28 6.26 -3.32
C HIS A 199 12.85 5.75 -3.03
N PRO A 200 12.66 4.46 -2.65
CA PRO A 200 11.34 3.89 -2.48
C PRO A 200 10.50 4.68 -1.47
N TYR A 201 9.37 5.24 -1.92
CA TYR A 201 8.43 6.04 -1.12
C TYR A 201 9.02 7.30 -0.46
N ASP A 202 10.22 7.75 -0.85
CA ASP A 202 10.85 8.99 -0.39
C ASP A 202 10.88 10.03 -1.53
N TRP A 203 9.72 10.35 -2.11
CA TRP A 203 9.60 11.28 -3.24
C TRP A 203 9.09 12.66 -2.84
N TRP A 204 8.48 12.76 -1.67
CA TRP A 204 7.91 13.99 -1.16
C TRP A 204 8.35 14.25 0.28
N GLU A 205 8.60 15.51 0.62
CA GLU A 205 8.74 15.93 2.00
C GLU A 205 7.37 15.92 2.71
N ARG A 206 7.36 15.84 4.03
CA ARG A 206 6.10 15.87 4.80
C ARG A 206 5.25 17.12 4.55
N ASP A 207 5.88 18.25 4.21
CA ASP A 207 5.21 19.49 3.85
C ASP A 207 4.72 19.53 2.39
N GLY A 208 4.95 18.47 1.63
CA GLY A 208 4.52 18.28 0.25
C GLY A 208 5.50 18.83 -0.79
N ARG A 209 6.66 19.36 -0.40
CA ARG A 209 7.71 19.72 -1.35
C ARG A 209 8.29 18.49 -2.01
N ALA A 210 8.60 18.60 -3.31
CA ALA A 210 9.27 17.53 -4.04
C ALA A 210 10.69 17.31 -3.50
N LYS A 211 11.10 16.06 -3.40
CA LYS A 211 12.51 15.69 -3.18
C LYS A 211 13.34 16.03 -4.42
N PRO A 212 14.67 16.19 -4.31
CA PRO A 212 15.52 16.62 -5.43
C PRO A 212 15.41 15.75 -6.70
N TRP A 213 15.09 14.47 -6.55
CA TRP A 213 14.96 13.50 -7.66
C TRP A 213 13.55 13.45 -8.25
N THR A 214 12.53 13.93 -7.54
CA THR A 214 11.13 13.83 -7.97
C THR A 214 10.85 14.56 -9.30
N PRO A 215 11.34 15.79 -9.55
CA PRO A 215 11.10 16.46 -10.83
C PRO A 215 11.64 15.70 -12.05
N GLU A 216 12.77 14.98 -11.91
CA GLU A 216 13.32 14.16 -12.99
C GLU A 216 12.41 12.95 -13.25
N ILE A 217 11.87 12.31 -12.20
CA ILE A 217 10.92 11.21 -12.34
C ILE A 217 9.64 11.69 -13.03
N GLU A 218 9.07 12.83 -12.59
CA GLU A 218 7.90 13.45 -13.24
C GLU A 218 8.12 13.69 -14.74
N GLN A 219 9.30 14.23 -15.10
CA GLN A 219 9.65 14.50 -16.49
C GLN A 219 9.74 13.22 -17.32
N LEU A 220 10.39 12.17 -16.80
CA LEU A 220 10.59 10.90 -17.52
C LEU A 220 9.26 10.16 -17.73
N PHE A 221 8.42 10.04 -16.71
CA PHE A 221 7.11 9.41 -16.85
C PHE A 221 6.18 10.25 -17.74
N GLY A 222 6.20 11.58 -17.61
CA GLY A 222 5.46 12.47 -18.49
C GLY A 222 5.88 12.33 -19.95
N ALA A 223 7.18 12.21 -20.22
CA ALA A 223 7.70 11.98 -21.57
C ALA A 223 7.31 10.58 -22.10
N ALA A 224 7.36 9.54 -21.28
CA ALA A 224 6.91 8.19 -21.65
C ALA A 224 5.44 8.19 -22.05
N LEU A 225 4.56 8.80 -21.23
CA LEU A 225 3.13 8.90 -21.50
C LEU A 225 2.78 9.82 -22.69
N ALA A 226 3.64 10.78 -22.99
CA ALA A 226 3.49 11.60 -24.21
C ALA A 226 3.76 10.79 -25.48
N ARG A 227 4.58 9.72 -25.42
CA ARG A 227 4.88 8.82 -26.55
C ARG A 227 3.89 7.66 -26.63
N ASP A 228 3.57 7.06 -25.49
CA ASP A 228 2.57 6.01 -25.35
C ASP A 228 1.65 6.31 -24.15
N PRO A 229 0.51 6.97 -24.38
CA PRO A 229 -0.47 7.25 -23.32
C PRO A 229 -1.03 5.99 -22.66
N ASP A 230 -0.98 4.84 -23.35
CA ASP A 230 -1.50 3.56 -22.88
C ASP A 230 -0.40 2.66 -22.27
N HIS A 231 0.80 3.19 -22.02
CA HIS A 231 1.89 2.43 -21.40
C HIS A 231 1.51 2.01 -19.96
N PRO A 232 1.29 0.70 -19.67
CA PRO A 232 0.72 0.29 -18.38
C PRO A 232 1.65 0.54 -17.20
N GLY A 233 2.97 0.33 -17.38
CA GLY A 233 3.95 0.61 -16.34
C GLY A 233 4.04 2.10 -16.01
N ALA A 234 4.08 2.99 -17.00
CA ALA A 234 4.18 4.42 -16.76
C ALA A 234 2.93 4.97 -16.04
N ASN A 235 1.72 4.57 -16.47
CA ASN A 235 0.49 4.96 -15.78
C ASN A 235 0.46 4.43 -14.33
N HIS A 236 0.90 3.18 -14.10
CA HIS A 236 0.97 2.59 -12.77
C HIS A 236 1.92 3.40 -11.84
N TYR A 237 3.14 3.66 -12.28
CA TYR A 237 4.13 4.33 -11.45
C TYR A 237 3.82 5.82 -11.23
N VAL A 238 3.10 6.47 -12.15
CA VAL A 238 2.56 7.83 -11.93
C VAL A 238 1.55 7.83 -10.78
N VAL A 239 0.69 6.80 -10.67
CA VAL A 239 -0.22 6.68 -9.52
C VAL A 239 0.58 6.61 -8.22
N HIS A 240 1.59 5.73 -8.12
CA HIS A 240 2.45 5.64 -6.94
C HIS A 240 3.18 6.95 -6.61
N LEU A 241 3.68 7.64 -7.64
CA LEU A 241 4.38 8.91 -7.45
C LEU A 241 3.48 9.96 -6.78
N TYR A 242 2.21 10.04 -7.19
CA TYR A 242 1.31 11.10 -6.71
C TYR A 242 0.41 10.71 -5.54
N GLU A 243 0.18 9.42 -5.25
CA GLU A 243 -0.70 9.00 -4.17
C GLU A 243 -0.34 9.60 -2.81
N SER A 244 0.95 9.69 -2.49
CA SER A 244 1.46 10.27 -1.23
C SER A 244 1.70 11.78 -1.29
N SER A 245 1.54 12.41 -2.46
CA SER A 245 1.74 13.85 -2.66
C SER A 245 0.61 14.69 -2.07
N ARG A 246 0.81 16.01 -2.05
CA ARG A 246 -0.27 16.98 -1.77
C ARG A 246 -1.05 17.39 -3.02
N THR A 247 -0.71 16.85 -4.18
CA THR A 247 -1.34 17.10 -5.47
C THR A 247 -1.75 15.77 -6.14
N PRO A 248 -2.52 14.89 -5.45
CA PRO A 248 -2.89 13.58 -5.99
C PRO A 248 -3.72 13.68 -7.28
N GLU A 249 -4.38 14.83 -7.52
CA GLU A 249 -5.12 15.11 -8.75
C GLU A 249 -4.26 15.03 -10.02
N LYS A 250 -2.93 15.21 -9.92
CA LYS A 250 -2.02 14.99 -11.04
C LYS A 250 -1.95 13.53 -11.50
N GLY A 251 -2.27 12.59 -10.61
CA GLY A 251 -2.36 11.16 -10.92
C GLY A 251 -3.68 10.74 -11.58
N VAL A 252 -4.71 11.60 -11.59
CA VAL A 252 -6.05 11.26 -12.11
C VAL A 252 -6.04 10.80 -13.57
N PRO A 253 -5.32 11.46 -14.51
CA PRO A 253 -5.31 10.99 -15.89
C PRO A 253 -4.77 9.57 -16.05
N SER A 254 -3.73 9.21 -15.29
CA SER A 254 -3.16 7.86 -15.28
C SER A 254 -4.09 6.85 -14.59
N ALA A 255 -4.72 7.23 -13.48
CA ALA A 255 -5.69 6.40 -12.79
C ALA A 255 -6.90 6.08 -13.70
N ASP A 256 -7.48 7.10 -14.34
CA ASP A 256 -8.63 6.93 -15.25
C ASP A 256 -8.27 6.01 -16.44
N ARG A 257 -7.05 6.08 -16.93
CA ARG A 257 -6.58 5.24 -18.03
C ARG A 257 -6.40 3.78 -17.63
N LEU A 258 -5.86 3.52 -16.44
CA LEU A 258 -5.66 2.16 -15.93
C LEU A 258 -6.96 1.36 -15.74
N VAL A 259 -8.10 2.03 -15.57
CA VAL A 259 -9.40 1.38 -15.34
C VAL A 259 -9.69 0.28 -16.37
N ASP A 260 -9.35 0.49 -17.66
CA ASP A 260 -9.66 -0.46 -18.74
C ASP A 260 -8.43 -0.99 -19.49
N LEU A 261 -7.24 -0.55 -19.11
CA LEU A 261 -6.02 -0.83 -19.86
C LEU A 261 -5.61 -2.30 -19.80
N VAL A 262 -5.70 -2.93 -18.60
CA VAL A 262 -5.30 -4.33 -18.38
C VAL A 262 -6.35 -5.06 -17.53
N PRO A 263 -7.50 -5.44 -18.10
CA PRO A 263 -8.61 -6.02 -17.34
C PRO A 263 -8.33 -7.40 -16.73
N GLY A 264 -7.23 -8.05 -17.10
CA GLY A 264 -6.77 -9.33 -16.53
C GLY A 264 -5.82 -9.18 -15.34
N SER A 265 -5.29 -7.98 -15.06
CA SER A 265 -4.38 -7.74 -13.95
C SER A 265 -5.11 -7.16 -12.74
N GLY A 266 -5.27 -7.95 -11.66
CA GLY A 266 -5.94 -7.50 -10.45
C GLY A 266 -5.28 -6.24 -9.89
N HIS A 267 -3.95 -6.20 -9.77
CA HIS A 267 -3.25 -5.05 -9.22
C HIS A 267 -3.41 -3.78 -10.07
N LEU A 268 -3.25 -3.85 -11.40
CA LEU A 268 -3.42 -2.67 -12.26
C LEU A 268 -4.85 -2.13 -12.26
N LEU A 269 -5.87 -3.01 -12.10
CA LEU A 269 -7.27 -2.59 -11.91
C LEU A 269 -7.51 -1.92 -10.56
N HIS A 270 -6.74 -2.28 -9.53
CA HIS A 270 -6.82 -1.71 -8.20
C HIS A 270 -6.20 -0.31 -8.12
N MET A 271 -5.10 -0.07 -8.84
CA MET A 271 -4.29 1.14 -8.73
C MET A 271 -5.05 2.48 -8.85
N PRO A 272 -6.08 2.61 -9.71
CA PRO A 272 -6.90 3.83 -9.73
C PRO A 272 -7.46 4.22 -8.36
N ALA A 273 -7.75 3.24 -7.49
CA ALA A 273 -8.34 3.49 -6.19
C ALA A 273 -7.43 4.30 -5.26
N HIS A 274 -6.11 4.21 -5.40
CA HIS A 274 -5.15 5.03 -4.64
C HIS A 274 -5.40 6.53 -4.88
N ILE A 275 -5.52 6.94 -6.12
CA ILE A 275 -5.80 8.33 -6.49
C ILE A 275 -7.25 8.71 -6.17
N TYR A 276 -8.20 7.81 -6.44
CA TYR A 276 -9.62 8.09 -6.20
C TYR A 276 -9.94 8.29 -4.71
N MET A 277 -9.29 7.55 -3.81
CA MET A 277 -9.40 7.78 -2.36
C MET A 277 -8.89 9.17 -1.96
N ARG A 278 -7.80 9.63 -2.57
CA ARG A 278 -7.16 10.91 -2.30
C ARG A 278 -7.89 12.10 -2.94
N THR A 279 -8.75 11.86 -3.93
CA THR A 279 -9.50 12.88 -4.68
C THR A 279 -11.00 12.85 -4.41
N GLY A 280 -11.45 12.08 -3.40
CA GLY A 280 -12.87 12.02 -3.01
C GLY A 280 -13.77 11.17 -3.93
N ARG A 281 -13.19 10.46 -4.89
CA ARG A 281 -13.89 9.60 -5.85
C ARG A 281 -14.10 8.19 -5.27
N PHE A 282 -14.72 8.10 -4.09
CA PHE A 282 -14.84 6.84 -3.34
C PHE A 282 -15.67 5.78 -4.06
N ALA A 283 -16.66 6.18 -4.84
CA ALA A 283 -17.50 5.25 -5.62
C ALA A 283 -16.68 4.55 -6.71
N GLU A 284 -15.85 5.31 -7.43
CA GLU A 284 -14.92 4.77 -8.43
C GLU A 284 -13.81 3.93 -7.80
N ALA A 285 -13.29 4.33 -6.60
CA ALA A 285 -12.35 3.52 -5.85
C ALA A 285 -12.94 2.15 -5.50
N SER A 286 -14.20 2.11 -5.04
CA SER A 286 -14.90 0.85 -4.76
C SER A 286 -15.13 0.02 -6.01
N ALA A 287 -15.51 0.64 -7.14
CA ALA A 287 -15.70 -0.05 -8.41
C ALA A 287 -14.39 -0.67 -8.93
N ALA A 288 -13.27 0.05 -8.84
CA ALA A 288 -11.95 -0.43 -9.21
C ALA A 288 -11.58 -1.68 -8.39
N ASN A 289 -11.77 -1.64 -7.07
CA ASN A 289 -11.45 -2.78 -6.19
C ASN A 289 -12.35 -4.00 -6.42
N ARG A 290 -13.65 -3.82 -6.72
CA ARG A 290 -14.52 -4.95 -7.11
C ARG A 290 -14.03 -5.63 -8.39
N ARG A 291 -13.63 -4.85 -9.39
CA ARG A 291 -13.06 -5.37 -10.64
C ARG A 291 -11.74 -6.09 -10.39
N SER A 292 -10.89 -5.52 -9.56
CA SER A 292 -9.62 -6.10 -9.15
C SER A 292 -9.81 -7.45 -8.45
N ILE A 293 -10.67 -7.51 -7.44
CA ILE A 293 -11.00 -8.77 -6.72
C ILE A 293 -11.53 -9.83 -7.68
N ALA A 294 -12.42 -9.45 -8.60
CA ALA A 294 -12.93 -10.39 -9.60
C ALA A 294 -11.85 -10.89 -10.57
N ALA A 295 -10.88 -10.04 -10.94
CA ALA A 295 -9.73 -10.46 -11.76
C ALA A 295 -8.81 -11.40 -10.98
N ASP A 296 -8.54 -11.11 -9.71
CA ASP A 296 -7.72 -11.98 -8.85
C ASP A 296 -8.36 -13.34 -8.62
N VAL A 297 -9.69 -13.43 -8.46
CA VAL A 297 -10.40 -14.71 -8.38
C VAL A 297 -10.17 -15.56 -9.64
N ARG A 298 -10.26 -14.94 -10.83
CA ARG A 298 -9.99 -15.64 -12.10
C ARG A 298 -8.53 -16.06 -12.23
N TYR A 299 -7.60 -15.19 -11.83
CA TYR A 299 -6.17 -15.49 -11.84
C TYR A 299 -5.84 -16.67 -10.91
N LEU A 300 -6.29 -16.60 -9.64
CA LEU A 300 -6.03 -17.63 -8.63
C LEU A 300 -6.68 -18.98 -8.94
N ALA A 301 -7.72 -19.01 -9.77
CA ALA A 301 -8.31 -20.26 -10.28
C ALA A 301 -7.39 -20.99 -11.29
N GLN A 302 -6.47 -20.27 -11.94
CA GLN A 302 -5.57 -20.81 -12.95
C GLN A 302 -4.18 -21.15 -12.39
N VAL A 303 -3.78 -20.47 -11.30
CA VAL A 303 -2.44 -20.60 -10.71
C VAL A 303 -2.52 -20.74 -9.20
N ASP A 304 -1.57 -21.48 -8.62
CA ASP A 304 -1.43 -21.62 -7.17
C ASP A 304 -0.50 -20.52 -6.64
N ALA A 305 -0.94 -19.25 -6.76
CA ALA A 305 -0.17 -18.14 -6.26
C ALA A 305 -0.17 -18.12 -4.73
N GLN A 306 1.01 -17.99 -4.16
CA GLN A 306 1.26 -18.02 -2.72
C GLN A 306 2.03 -16.76 -2.28
N GLY A 307 2.18 -16.58 -0.96
CA GLY A 307 3.10 -15.61 -0.38
C GLY A 307 2.77 -14.16 -0.71
N ALA A 308 3.75 -13.44 -1.22
CA ALA A 308 3.71 -11.97 -1.37
C ALA A 308 2.52 -11.46 -2.20
N TYR A 309 2.11 -12.15 -3.28
CA TYR A 309 1.00 -11.70 -4.11
C TYR A 309 -0.34 -11.74 -3.36
N ARG A 310 -0.62 -12.82 -2.61
CA ARG A 310 -1.85 -12.91 -1.81
C ARG A 310 -1.88 -11.89 -0.67
N VAL A 311 -0.79 -11.80 0.08
CA VAL A 311 -0.70 -10.92 1.26
C VAL A 311 -0.64 -9.44 0.85
N GLY A 312 0.19 -9.14 -0.15
CA GLY A 312 0.48 -7.77 -0.55
C GLY A 312 -0.56 -7.15 -1.48
N TYR A 313 -1.25 -7.94 -2.30
CA TYR A 313 -2.14 -7.41 -3.34
C TYR A 313 -3.58 -7.92 -3.24
N VAL A 314 -3.82 -9.23 -3.19
CA VAL A 314 -5.19 -9.76 -3.13
C VAL A 314 -5.92 -9.29 -1.86
N ALA A 315 -5.30 -9.43 -0.69
CA ALA A 315 -5.87 -8.96 0.57
C ALA A 315 -5.99 -7.43 0.62
N HIS A 316 -5.04 -6.74 0.02
CA HIS A 316 -5.01 -5.29 -0.06
C HIS A 316 -6.19 -4.72 -0.86
N ASN A 317 -6.65 -5.40 -1.91
CA ASN A 317 -7.83 -5.01 -2.68
C ASN A 317 -9.11 -5.05 -1.81
N HIS A 318 -9.24 -6.06 -0.96
CA HIS A 318 -10.33 -6.13 0.03
C HIS A 318 -10.21 -5.03 1.10
N HIS A 319 -9.00 -4.74 1.55
CA HIS A 319 -8.73 -3.66 2.50
C HIS A 319 -9.13 -2.29 1.93
N PHE A 320 -8.80 -2.01 0.67
CA PHE A 320 -9.23 -0.80 -0.03
C PHE A 320 -10.73 -0.74 -0.29
N LEU A 321 -11.36 -1.88 -0.63
CA LEU A 321 -12.81 -1.94 -0.81
C LEU A 321 -13.51 -1.58 0.51
N TRP A 322 -13.04 -2.11 1.65
CA TRP A 322 -13.56 -1.69 2.95
C TRP A 322 -13.38 -0.19 3.18
N ALA A 323 -12.17 0.35 2.96
CA ALA A 323 -11.87 1.76 3.19
C ALA A 323 -12.77 2.68 2.34
N SER A 324 -12.88 2.41 1.04
CA SER A 324 -13.65 3.23 0.11
C SER A 324 -15.16 3.14 0.36
N THR A 325 -15.69 1.96 0.68
CA THR A 325 -17.12 1.78 1.00
C THR A 325 -17.48 2.36 2.36
N ALA A 326 -16.55 2.36 3.32
CA ALA A 326 -16.73 3.02 4.63
C ALA A 326 -16.87 4.55 4.49
N MET A 327 -16.15 5.17 3.55
CA MET A 327 -16.29 6.61 3.26
C MET A 327 -17.63 6.97 2.63
N GLN A 328 -18.30 6.01 1.97
CA GLN A 328 -19.61 6.15 1.35
C GLN A 328 -20.79 5.77 2.26
N GLY A 329 -20.55 5.31 3.49
CA GLY A 329 -21.60 4.82 4.39
C GLY A 329 -22.23 3.48 3.99
N ARG A 330 -21.57 2.69 3.15
CA ARG A 330 -22.01 1.35 2.70
C ARG A 330 -21.57 0.29 3.71
N SER A 331 -22.25 0.25 4.85
CA SER A 331 -21.82 -0.50 6.03
C SER A 331 -21.74 -2.01 5.80
N LYS A 332 -22.69 -2.57 5.06
CA LYS A 332 -22.74 -4.02 4.79
C LYS A 332 -21.53 -4.45 3.99
N GLU A 333 -21.29 -3.81 2.86
CA GLU A 333 -20.17 -4.12 1.99
C GLU A 333 -18.82 -3.83 2.65
N ALA A 334 -18.73 -2.74 3.42
CA ALA A 334 -17.52 -2.41 4.17
C ALA A 334 -17.14 -3.49 5.19
N ILE A 335 -18.12 -3.99 5.95
CA ILE A 335 -17.90 -5.06 6.95
C ILE A 335 -17.55 -6.38 6.25
N GLU A 336 -18.22 -6.70 5.15
CA GLU A 336 -17.96 -7.89 4.34
C GLU A 336 -16.54 -7.86 3.74
N ALA A 337 -16.14 -6.75 3.12
CA ALA A 337 -14.80 -6.56 2.57
C ALA A 337 -13.72 -6.65 3.65
N ALA A 338 -13.94 -6.04 4.82
CA ALA A 338 -13.05 -6.16 5.96
C ALA A 338 -12.88 -7.62 6.42
N GLY A 339 -13.98 -8.40 6.42
CA GLY A 339 -13.97 -9.82 6.77
C GLY A 339 -13.25 -10.70 5.76
N ALA A 340 -13.22 -10.29 4.50
CA ALA A 340 -12.62 -11.05 3.41
C ALA A 340 -11.07 -10.88 3.29
N ALA A 341 -10.50 -9.80 3.84
CA ALA A 341 -9.09 -9.49 3.65
C ALA A 341 -8.15 -10.56 4.23
N TRP A 342 -8.37 -10.98 5.47
CA TRP A 342 -7.51 -11.98 6.11
C TRP A 342 -7.60 -13.37 5.46
N PRO A 343 -8.78 -13.95 5.17
CA PRO A 343 -8.87 -15.21 4.42
C PRO A 343 -8.21 -15.14 3.05
N ALA A 344 -8.34 -14.01 2.35
CA ALA A 344 -7.70 -13.80 1.06
C ALA A 344 -6.16 -13.83 1.16
N ALA A 345 -5.60 -13.21 2.21
CA ALA A 345 -4.16 -13.23 2.49
C ALA A 345 -3.66 -14.63 2.83
N CYS A 346 -4.37 -15.34 3.70
CA CYS A 346 -3.96 -16.66 4.19
C CYS A 346 -3.99 -17.75 3.10
N GLY A 347 -4.98 -17.69 2.21
CA GLY A 347 -5.16 -18.70 1.16
C GLY A 347 -5.17 -20.12 1.74
N PRO A 348 -4.22 -21.00 1.28
CA PRO A 348 -4.16 -22.40 1.75
C PRO A 348 -3.56 -22.59 3.15
N LYS A 349 -3.16 -21.52 3.84
CA LYS A 349 -2.67 -21.54 5.22
C LYS A 349 -3.68 -20.84 6.16
N PRO A 350 -4.88 -21.40 6.35
CA PRO A 350 -5.89 -20.77 7.19
C PRO A 350 -5.34 -20.60 8.62
N GLY A 351 -5.64 -19.45 9.22
CA GLY A 351 -5.21 -19.15 10.59
C GLY A 351 -3.83 -18.49 10.71
N ASP A 352 -3.11 -18.24 9.62
CA ASP A 352 -1.80 -17.58 9.69
C ASP A 352 -1.93 -16.12 10.17
N ARG A 353 -1.26 -15.80 11.28
CA ARG A 353 -1.12 -14.46 11.87
C ARG A 353 0.34 -14.17 12.23
N SER A 354 1.28 -14.84 11.56
CA SER A 354 2.72 -14.78 11.88
C SER A 354 3.35 -13.39 11.66
N THR A 355 2.73 -12.54 10.82
CA THR A 355 3.25 -11.20 10.52
C THR A 355 2.29 -10.11 10.96
N ALA A 356 2.82 -8.90 11.23
CA ALA A 356 2.00 -7.78 11.67
C ALA A 356 0.92 -7.37 10.64
N ILE A 357 1.17 -7.54 9.34
CA ILE A 357 0.16 -7.26 8.32
C ILE A 357 -0.98 -8.29 8.34
N LEU A 358 -0.69 -9.57 8.55
CA LEU A 358 -1.72 -10.60 8.68
C LEU A 358 -2.56 -10.39 9.94
N GLN A 359 -1.94 -9.96 11.04
CA GLN A 359 -2.63 -9.55 12.26
C GLN A 359 -3.53 -8.33 12.03
N HIS A 360 -3.07 -7.37 11.21
CA HIS A 360 -3.86 -6.22 10.84
C HIS A 360 -5.10 -6.62 10.03
N TYR A 361 -4.94 -7.42 8.99
CA TYR A 361 -6.07 -7.94 8.21
C TYR A 361 -7.06 -8.74 9.07
N TYR A 362 -6.57 -9.53 10.01
CA TYR A 362 -7.41 -10.24 10.98
C TYR A 362 -8.26 -9.28 11.84
N ALA A 363 -7.72 -8.12 12.19
CA ALA A 363 -8.38 -7.12 13.04
C ALA A 363 -9.37 -6.20 12.29
N LEU A 364 -9.34 -6.15 10.94
CA LEU A 364 -10.18 -5.23 10.14
C LEU A 364 -11.68 -5.31 10.43
N PRO A 365 -12.30 -6.51 10.63
CA PRO A 365 -13.72 -6.59 10.94
C PRO A 365 -14.11 -5.88 12.24
N LEU A 366 -13.20 -5.82 13.21
CA LEU A 366 -13.43 -5.11 14.48
C LEU A 366 -13.49 -3.59 14.24
N TYR A 367 -12.54 -3.06 13.46
CA TYR A 367 -12.55 -1.65 13.07
C TYR A 367 -13.81 -1.27 12.26
N ALA A 368 -14.22 -2.13 11.31
CA ALA A 368 -15.40 -1.90 10.50
C ALA A 368 -16.68 -1.87 11.35
N ARG A 369 -16.83 -2.79 12.30
CA ARG A 369 -17.98 -2.80 13.22
C ARG A 369 -17.98 -1.60 14.16
N VAL A 370 -16.84 -1.15 14.67
CA VAL A 370 -16.75 0.11 15.43
C VAL A 370 -17.17 1.29 14.59
N ARG A 371 -16.68 1.37 13.34
CA ARG A 371 -17.01 2.45 12.41
C ARG A 371 -18.51 2.61 12.19
N PHE A 372 -19.24 1.50 12.13
CA PHE A 372 -20.68 1.46 11.85
C PHE A 372 -21.56 1.17 13.06
N GLY A 373 -21.03 1.29 14.27
CA GLY A 373 -21.83 1.20 15.49
C GLY A 373 -22.44 -0.18 15.75
N LYS A 374 -21.82 -1.26 15.31
CA LYS A 374 -22.31 -2.64 15.48
C LYS A 374 -22.04 -3.18 16.90
N TRP A 375 -22.55 -2.45 17.90
CA TRP A 375 -22.20 -2.65 19.30
C TRP A 375 -22.61 -4.01 19.84
N ASP A 376 -23.80 -4.51 19.48
CA ASP A 376 -24.27 -5.81 19.97
C ASP A 376 -23.44 -6.95 19.37
N GLU A 377 -23.09 -6.87 18.09
CA GLU A 377 -22.19 -7.82 17.45
C GLU A 377 -20.83 -7.86 18.15
N LEU A 378 -20.23 -6.71 18.43
CA LEU A 378 -18.93 -6.61 19.14
C LEU A 378 -18.98 -7.15 20.59
N LEU A 379 -20.14 -7.15 21.23
CA LEU A 379 -20.31 -7.68 22.59
C LEU A 379 -20.59 -9.18 22.61
N THR A 380 -21.21 -9.72 21.56
CA THR A 380 -21.46 -11.16 21.41
C THR A 380 -20.25 -11.91 20.86
N ASP A 381 -19.42 -11.27 20.04
CA ASP A 381 -18.18 -11.86 19.53
C ASP A 381 -17.24 -12.22 20.69
N THR A 382 -16.69 -13.41 20.63
CA THR A 382 -15.63 -13.86 21.52
C THR A 382 -14.31 -13.85 20.78
N LEU A 383 -13.24 -13.41 21.46
CA LEU A 383 -11.90 -13.59 20.93
C LEU A 383 -11.60 -15.10 20.86
N PRO A 384 -11.22 -15.64 19.69
CA PRO A 384 -10.82 -17.04 19.61
C PRO A 384 -9.71 -17.36 20.62
N PRO A 385 -9.75 -18.52 21.31
CA PRO A 385 -8.81 -18.83 22.38
C PRO A 385 -7.36 -18.99 21.92
N ASP A 386 -7.14 -19.19 20.64
CA ASP A 386 -5.83 -19.30 20.00
C ASP A 386 -5.21 -17.95 19.61
N VAL A 387 -5.93 -16.82 19.78
CA VAL A 387 -5.39 -15.48 19.51
C VAL A 387 -4.61 -15.01 20.73
N ALA A 388 -3.29 -15.05 20.61
CA ALA A 388 -2.35 -14.61 21.64
C ALA A 388 -1.54 -13.36 21.22
N GLU A 389 -1.60 -12.98 19.96
CA GLU A 389 -0.82 -11.86 19.41
C GLU A 389 -1.29 -10.53 20.02
N PRO A 390 -0.37 -9.69 20.52
CA PRO A 390 -0.74 -8.47 21.23
C PRO A 390 -1.55 -7.48 20.39
N TYR A 391 -1.29 -7.37 19.07
CA TYR A 391 -1.98 -6.39 18.25
C TYR A 391 -3.47 -6.71 18.03
N PRO A 392 -3.88 -7.90 17.58
CA PRO A 392 -5.29 -8.28 17.52
C PRO A 392 -6.02 -8.15 18.87
N MET A 393 -5.34 -8.51 19.96
CA MET A 393 -5.90 -8.36 21.31
C MET A 393 -6.12 -6.89 21.67
N ALA A 394 -5.19 -6.00 21.32
CA ALA A 394 -5.36 -4.56 21.53
C ALA A 394 -6.60 -4.03 20.80
N VAL A 395 -6.76 -4.38 19.52
CA VAL A 395 -7.90 -3.96 18.70
C VAL A 395 -9.22 -4.54 19.25
N TRP A 396 -9.21 -5.81 19.69
CA TRP A 396 -10.38 -6.43 20.30
C TRP A 396 -10.82 -5.70 21.59
N HIS A 397 -9.88 -5.37 22.50
CA HIS A 397 -10.20 -4.62 23.71
C HIS A 397 -10.69 -3.20 23.40
N TYR A 398 -10.14 -2.55 22.39
CA TYR A 398 -10.62 -1.25 21.89
C TYR A 398 -12.07 -1.35 21.39
N ALA A 399 -12.35 -2.26 20.48
CA ALA A 399 -13.66 -2.41 19.86
C ALA A 399 -14.73 -2.77 20.90
N ARG A 400 -14.43 -3.75 21.74
CA ARG A 400 -15.32 -4.17 22.83
C ARG A 400 -15.50 -3.08 23.88
N GLY A 401 -14.42 -2.39 24.27
CA GLY A 401 -14.45 -1.26 25.21
C GLY A 401 -15.34 -0.14 24.72
N THR A 402 -15.21 0.24 23.44
CA THR A 402 -16.07 1.24 22.81
C THR A 402 -17.54 0.81 22.81
N ALA A 403 -17.83 -0.44 22.46
CA ALA A 403 -19.20 -0.98 22.50
C ALA A 403 -19.78 -0.94 23.93
N LEU A 404 -18.98 -1.29 24.95
CA LEU A 404 -19.38 -1.22 26.37
C LEU A 404 -19.71 0.21 26.82
N VAL A 405 -18.91 1.21 26.37
CA VAL A 405 -19.22 2.63 26.62
C VAL A 405 -20.58 2.99 26.02
N ARG A 406 -20.83 2.62 24.76
CA ARG A 406 -22.09 2.92 24.05
C ARG A 406 -23.31 2.23 24.67
N LYS A 407 -23.11 1.11 25.32
CA LYS A 407 -24.16 0.37 26.08
C LYS A 407 -24.26 0.79 27.56
N GLY A 408 -23.54 1.83 27.99
CA GLY A 408 -23.57 2.34 29.38
C GLY A 408 -22.84 1.46 30.42
N ARG A 409 -22.11 0.43 29.98
CA ARG A 409 -21.37 -0.50 30.84
C ARG A 409 -20.00 0.05 31.22
N GLN A 410 -19.99 1.13 32.00
CA GLN A 410 -18.79 1.94 32.29
C GLN A 410 -17.68 1.16 33.01
N ALA A 411 -18.04 0.30 33.97
CA ALA A 411 -17.05 -0.49 34.73
C ALA A 411 -16.32 -1.49 33.83
N ASP A 412 -17.06 -2.19 32.98
CA ASP A 412 -16.50 -3.15 32.03
C ASP A 412 -15.64 -2.45 30.97
N ALA A 413 -16.07 -1.27 30.52
CA ALA A 413 -15.30 -0.45 29.58
C ALA A 413 -13.95 0.02 30.17
N ARG A 414 -13.92 0.41 31.46
CA ARG A 414 -12.66 0.74 32.16
C ARG A 414 -11.75 -0.48 32.27
N ALA A 415 -12.30 -1.66 32.60
CA ALA A 415 -11.51 -2.89 32.64
C ALA A 415 -10.93 -3.26 31.25
N ALA A 416 -11.70 -3.01 30.16
CA ALA A 416 -11.19 -3.17 28.80
C ALA A 416 -10.05 -2.18 28.48
N LEU A 417 -10.19 -0.90 28.89
CA LEU A 417 -9.14 0.10 28.70
C LEU A 417 -7.86 -0.25 29.48
N GLU A 418 -7.97 -0.71 30.73
CA GLU A 418 -6.81 -1.13 31.52
C GLU A 418 -6.04 -2.28 30.86
N ARG A 419 -6.74 -3.22 30.23
CA ARG A 419 -6.12 -4.30 29.46
C ARG A 419 -5.46 -3.77 28.21
N LEU A 420 -6.13 -2.88 27.47
CA LEU A 420 -5.59 -2.22 26.29
C LEU A 420 -4.32 -1.41 26.61
N ASP A 421 -4.32 -0.66 27.73
CA ASP A 421 -3.15 0.11 28.15
C ASP A 421 -1.94 -0.79 28.45
N ARG A 422 -2.16 -1.95 29.09
CA ARG A 422 -1.08 -2.92 29.34
C ARG A 422 -0.53 -3.50 28.04
N ILE A 423 -1.40 -3.84 27.09
CA ILE A 423 -1.00 -4.36 25.78
C ILE A 423 -0.27 -3.28 24.98
N ALA A 424 -0.77 -2.05 24.97
CA ALA A 424 -0.13 -0.93 24.26
C ALA A 424 1.28 -0.59 24.78
N ALA A 425 1.58 -0.99 26.02
CA ALA A 425 2.92 -0.86 26.61
C ALA A 425 3.84 -2.06 26.31
N ASP A 426 3.34 -3.13 25.69
CA ASP A 426 4.11 -4.32 25.38
C ASP A 426 5.25 -4.00 24.39
N PRO A 427 6.50 -4.32 24.74
CA PRO A 427 7.64 -4.11 23.85
C PRO A 427 7.49 -4.78 22.46
N ALA A 428 6.83 -5.95 22.42
CA ALA A 428 6.61 -6.68 21.17
C ALA A 428 5.85 -5.86 20.10
N LEU A 429 4.96 -4.94 20.52
CA LEU A 429 4.25 -4.05 19.58
C LEU A 429 5.14 -2.97 18.95
N LYS A 430 6.29 -2.65 19.55
CA LYS A 430 7.24 -1.68 18.97
C LYS A 430 7.95 -2.27 17.75
N ASP A 431 8.25 -3.57 17.82
CA ASP A 431 8.95 -4.29 16.76
C ASP A 431 7.98 -4.82 15.69
N ALA A 432 6.72 -5.02 16.04
CA ALA A 432 5.68 -5.41 15.11
C ALA A 432 5.32 -4.24 14.17
N ARG A 433 5.88 -4.23 12.96
CA ARG A 433 5.64 -3.21 11.95
C ARG A 433 4.70 -3.71 10.86
N ILE A 434 3.57 -3.05 10.72
CA ILE A 434 2.61 -3.32 9.64
C ILE A 434 3.25 -2.85 8.33
N LYS A 435 3.30 -3.73 7.33
CA LYS A 435 4.01 -3.53 6.05
C LYS A 435 5.48 -3.06 6.22
N ASN A 436 6.12 -3.37 7.35
CA ASN A 436 7.45 -2.90 7.74
C ASN A 436 7.58 -1.36 7.87
N ILE A 437 6.47 -0.64 7.93
CA ILE A 437 6.42 0.84 7.94
C ILE A 437 6.07 1.35 9.34
N ASN A 438 4.84 1.13 9.80
CA ASN A 438 4.29 1.71 11.01
C ASN A 438 4.24 0.70 12.16
N ALA A 439 4.73 1.08 13.35
CA ALA A 439 4.68 0.21 14.52
C ALA A 439 3.25 0.03 15.02
N ALA A 440 2.83 -1.21 15.28
CA ALA A 440 1.52 -1.55 15.84
C ALA A 440 1.27 -0.88 17.20
N ALA A 441 2.32 -0.58 17.97
CA ALA A 441 2.24 0.18 19.21
C ALA A 441 1.61 1.57 19.05
N VAL A 442 1.82 2.24 17.91
CA VAL A 442 1.22 3.56 17.67
C VAL A 442 -0.29 3.42 17.52
N LEU A 443 -0.75 2.41 16.78
CA LEU A 443 -2.19 2.15 16.60
C LEU A 443 -2.86 1.74 17.92
N ALA A 444 -2.20 0.91 18.74
CA ALA A 444 -2.71 0.55 20.06
C ALA A 444 -2.82 1.79 20.99
N ARG A 445 -1.89 2.75 20.89
CA ARG A 445 -1.97 4.01 21.64
C ARG A 445 -3.09 4.92 21.15
N ILE A 446 -3.32 5.02 19.83
CA ILE A 446 -4.46 5.74 19.26
C ILE A 446 -5.76 5.12 19.78
N ALA A 447 -5.87 3.79 19.76
CA ALA A 447 -7.00 3.04 20.28
C ALA A 447 -7.27 3.35 21.77
N ALA A 448 -6.23 3.33 22.61
CA ALA A 448 -6.35 3.60 24.04
C ALA A 448 -6.78 5.05 24.33
N LEU A 449 -6.22 6.03 23.61
CA LEU A 449 -6.61 7.44 23.74
C LEU A 449 -8.06 7.65 23.31
N THR A 450 -8.48 7.02 22.21
CA THR A 450 -9.85 7.13 21.69
C THR A 450 -10.86 6.50 22.68
N LEU A 451 -10.57 5.31 23.21
CA LEU A 451 -11.45 4.67 24.20
C LEU A 451 -11.51 5.47 25.51
N ARG A 452 -10.39 6.03 25.97
CA ARG A 452 -10.35 6.90 27.15
C ARG A 452 -11.19 8.17 26.92
N ALA A 453 -11.10 8.77 25.75
CA ALA A 453 -11.92 9.92 25.38
C ALA A 453 -13.43 9.55 25.34
N ASP A 454 -13.78 8.37 24.85
CA ASP A 454 -15.17 7.88 24.86
C ASP A 454 -15.72 7.70 26.29
N LEU A 455 -14.90 7.23 27.21
CA LEU A 455 -15.25 7.15 28.65
C LEU A 455 -15.48 8.54 29.26
N GLU A 456 -14.61 9.51 28.99
CA GLU A 456 -14.81 10.90 29.47
C GLU A 456 -16.07 11.53 28.85
N TRP A 457 -16.31 11.32 27.57
CA TRP A 457 -17.51 11.80 26.89
C TRP A 457 -18.78 11.21 27.50
N SER A 458 -18.81 9.89 27.74
CA SER A 458 -19.96 9.22 28.33
C SER A 458 -20.26 9.67 29.78
N ASN A 459 -19.24 10.20 30.47
CA ASN A 459 -19.36 10.84 31.78
C ASN A 459 -19.80 12.32 31.66
N ARG A 460 -20.24 12.78 30.47
CA ARG A 460 -20.62 14.17 30.16
C ARG A 460 -19.49 15.19 30.37
N ARG A 461 -18.25 14.79 30.05
CA ARG A 461 -17.04 15.60 30.17
C ARG A 461 -16.33 15.75 28.81
N PRO A 462 -17.00 16.31 27.77
CA PRO A 462 -16.40 16.46 26.44
C PRO A 462 -15.11 17.27 26.48
N GLU A 463 -14.99 18.26 27.41
CA GLU A 463 -13.79 19.07 27.63
C GLU A 463 -12.55 18.27 28.10
N ARG A 464 -12.76 17.04 28.60
CA ARG A 464 -11.68 16.10 28.90
C ARG A 464 -11.43 15.12 27.76
N ALA A 465 -12.41 14.92 26.89
CA ALA A 465 -12.28 14.04 25.72
C ALA A 465 -11.46 14.71 24.60
N SER A 466 -11.70 16.00 24.31
CA SER A 466 -11.05 16.66 23.18
C SER A 466 -9.52 16.74 23.26
N PRO A 467 -8.87 16.96 24.43
CA PRO A 467 -7.41 16.90 24.53
C PRO A 467 -6.82 15.50 24.27
N LEU A 468 -7.53 14.44 24.67
CA LEU A 468 -7.12 13.05 24.41
C LEU A 468 -7.22 12.73 22.92
N LEU A 469 -8.29 13.17 22.27
CA LEU A 469 -8.47 13.01 20.83
C LEU A 469 -7.47 13.83 20.02
N ALA A 470 -7.11 15.05 20.49
CA ALA A 470 -6.04 15.83 19.87
C ALA A 470 -4.67 15.12 19.95
N GLN A 471 -4.38 14.41 21.05
CA GLN A 471 -3.18 13.56 21.15
C GLN A 471 -3.26 12.38 20.18
N ALA A 472 -4.44 11.76 20.02
CA ALA A 472 -4.65 10.68 19.05
C ALA A 472 -4.46 11.17 17.60
N VAL A 473 -4.97 12.37 17.26
CA VAL A 473 -4.71 13.03 15.96
C VAL A 473 -3.22 13.23 15.73
N ALA A 474 -2.48 13.74 16.73
CA ALA A 474 -1.04 13.94 16.60
C ALA A 474 -0.26 12.63 16.37
N LEU A 475 -0.70 11.52 16.97
CA LEU A 475 -0.12 10.19 16.71
C LEU A 475 -0.47 9.69 15.31
N GLU A 476 -1.71 9.88 14.86
CA GLU A 476 -2.15 9.52 13.50
C GLU A 476 -1.39 10.30 12.44
N ASP A 477 -1.24 11.62 12.60
CA ASP A 477 -0.46 12.49 11.70
C ASP A 477 1.05 12.15 11.69
N GLY A 478 1.53 11.54 12.76
CA GLY A 478 2.91 11.05 12.88
C GLY A 478 3.17 9.73 12.16
N LEU A 479 2.13 9.03 11.69
CA LEU A 479 2.31 7.81 10.91
C LEU A 479 2.97 8.14 9.57
N THR A 480 3.84 7.25 9.11
CA THR A 480 4.33 7.28 7.74
C THR A 480 3.17 6.92 6.82
N TYR A 481 3.08 7.61 5.67
CA TYR A 481 2.07 7.37 4.66
C TYR A 481 1.96 5.89 4.33
N ASP A 482 0.72 5.39 4.30
CA ASP A 482 0.34 4.05 3.87
C ASP A 482 -1.11 4.11 3.37
N GLU A 483 -1.47 3.31 2.41
CA GLU A 483 -2.85 3.20 1.92
C GLU A 483 -3.35 1.76 1.92
N PRO A 484 -4.64 1.61 2.31
CA PRO A 484 -5.44 2.59 3.05
C PRO A 484 -4.76 2.95 4.38
N HIS A 485 -5.05 4.13 4.91
CA HIS A 485 -4.51 4.49 6.23
C HIS A 485 -4.84 3.41 7.27
N LEU A 486 -3.84 3.03 8.07
CA LEU A 486 -3.98 1.95 9.05
C LEU A 486 -5.02 2.23 10.13
N TRP A 487 -5.30 3.51 10.40
CA TRP A 487 -6.39 3.94 11.28
C TRP A 487 -7.55 4.49 10.44
N LEU A 488 -8.46 3.61 9.99
CA LEU A 488 -9.51 3.93 9.00
C LEU A 488 -10.76 4.65 9.54
N ALA A 489 -10.81 4.95 10.83
CA ALA A 489 -11.77 5.90 11.39
C ALA A 489 -11.02 7.15 11.83
N PRO A 490 -10.74 8.12 10.92
CA PRO A 490 -9.89 9.26 11.24
C PRO A 490 -10.23 9.87 12.59
N THR A 491 -9.22 10.02 13.45
CA THR A 491 -9.44 10.54 14.82
C THR A 491 -10.01 11.96 14.80
N ARG A 492 -9.82 12.69 13.70
CA ARG A 492 -10.43 13.99 13.46
C ARG A 492 -11.96 13.95 13.45
N HIS A 493 -12.57 12.85 13.03
CA HIS A 493 -14.03 12.69 13.11
C HIS A 493 -14.53 12.70 14.57
N ALA A 494 -13.80 12.04 15.46
CA ALA A 494 -14.11 12.01 16.88
C ALA A 494 -13.79 13.36 17.56
N LEU A 495 -12.64 13.95 17.23
CA LEU A 495 -12.24 15.27 17.78
C LEU A 495 -13.23 16.36 17.38
N GLY A 496 -13.62 16.43 16.11
CA GLY A 496 -14.61 17.40 15.64
C GLY A 496 -15.95 17.26 16.34
N ALA A 497 -16.41 16.02 16.56
CA ALA A 497 -17.65 15.75 17.31
C ALA A 497 -17.54 16.19 18.78
N ALA A 498 -16.39 16.00 19.45
CA ALA A 498 -16.16 16.45 20.81
C ALA A 498 -16.18 17.99 20.90
N LEU A 499 -15.51 18.68 19.99
CA LEU A 499 -15.50 20.13 19.91
C LEU A 499 -16.89 20.73 19.67
N LEU A 500 -17.72 20.07 18.85
CA LEU A 500 -19.12 20.47 18.67
C LEU A 500 -19.92 20.34 19.98
N ALA A 501 -19.70 19.28 20.75
CA ALA A 501 -20.36 19.08 22.04
C ALA A 501 -19.92 20.11 23.08
N GLU A 502 -18.70 20.65 23.00
CA GLU A 502 -18.19 21.75 23.81
C GLU A 502 -18.67 23.14 23.38
N GLY A 503 -19.44 23.24 22.28
CA GLY A 503 -19.84 24.55 21.71
C GLY A 503 -18.73 25.24 20.91
N ARG A 504 -17.63 24.61 20.61
CA ARG A 504 -16.43 25.14 19.92
C ARG A 504 -16.54 25.00 18.39
N GLY A 505 -17.55 25.64 17.81
CA GLY A 505 -17.87 25.49 16.39
C GLY A 505 -16.72 25.88 15.44
N ARG A 506 -15.92 26.92 15.76
CA ARG A 506 -14.77 27.34 14.93
C ARG A 506 -13.64 26.29 14.93
N ASP A 507 -13.35 25.70 16.09
CA ASP A 507 -12.33 24.67 16.21
C ASP A 507 -12.77 23.37 15.49
N ALA A 508 -14.04 23.01 15.63
CA ALA A 508 -14.62 21.86 14.92
C ALA A 508 -14.57 22.07 13.40
N GLU A 509 -14.93 23.27 12.89
CA GLU A 509 -14.81 23.61 11.46
C GLU A 509 -13.38 23.40 10.97
N ARG A 510 -12.37 23.89 11.69
CA ARG A 510 -10.96 23.70 11.33
C ARG A 510 -10.60 22.23 11.22
N VAL A 511 -10.93 21.43 12.22
CA VAL A 511 -10.62 19.99 12.26
C VAL A 511 -11.27 19.24 11.09
N TYR A 512 -12.54 19.52 10.77
CA TYR A 512 -13.21 18.88 9.64
C TYR A 512 -12.64 19.32 8.29
N ARG A 513 -12.21 20.57 8.14
CA ARG A 513 -11.56 21.04 6.92
C ARG A 513 -10.17 20.41 6.74
N GLU A 514 -9.43 20.22 7.83
CA GLU A 514 -8.16 19.49 7.80
C GLU A 514 -8.37 18.05 7.33
N ASP A 515 -9.41 17.36 7.82
CA ASP A 515 -9.74 16.00 7.37
C ASP A 515 -10.16 15.98 5.89
N LEU A 516 -10.99 16.93 5.45
CA LEU A 516 -11.41 17.06 4.06
C LEU A 516 -10.28 17.41 3.09
N ALA A 517 -9.15 17.92 3.58
CA ALA A 517 -7.94 18.10 2.77
C ALA A 517 -7.23 16.76 2.50
N HIS A 518 -7.38 15.77 3.39
CA HIS A 518 -6.85 14.42 3.21
C HIS A 518 -7.83 13.50 2.46
N TYR A 519 -9.12 13.61 2.77
CA TYR A 519 -10.22 12.81 2.23
C TYR A 519 -11.34 13.72 1.73
N PRO A 520 -11.17 14.34 0.55
CA PRO A 520 -12.18 15.23 -0.01
C PRO A 520 -13.53 14.55 -0.10
N ASP A 521 -14.60 15.31 0.13
CA ASP A 521 -15.99 14.88 -0.02
C ASP A 521 -16.43 13.65 0.81
N ASN A 522 -15.68 13.26 1.87
CA ASN A 522 -16.18 12.24 2.77
C ASN A 522 -17.37 12.73 3.60
N GLY A 523 -18.47 11.97 3.60
CA GLY A 523 -19.72 12.35 4.26
C GLY A 523 -19.59 12.55 5.77
N TRP A 524 -18.65 11.86 6.43
CA TRP A 524 -18.45 11.96 7.86
C TRP A 524 -17.95 13.34 8.30
N SER A 525 -16.97 13.89 7.63
CA SER A 525 -16.50 15.24 7.91
C SER A 525 -17.45 16.31 7.38
N LEU A 526 -18.12 16.06 6.25
CA LEU A 526 -19.10 17.02 5.72
C LEU A 526 -20.27 17.23 6.69
N VAL A 527 -20.86 16.17 7.28
CA VAL A 527 -21.96 16.35 8.25
C VAL A 527 -21.49 17.10 9.50
N GLY A 528 -20.27 16.84 9.96
CA GLY A 528 -19.66 17.58 11.08
C GLY A 528 -19.42 19.05 10.75
N LEU A 529 -18.91 19.33 9.55
CA LEU A 529 -18.67 20.68 9.05
C LEU A 529 -19.98 21.49 8.93
N ALA A 530 -21.04 20.89 8.38
CA ALA A 530 -22.34 21.54 8.29
C ALA A 530 -22.88 21.96 9.67
N ARG A 531 -22.71 21.09 10.69
CA ARG A 531 -23.07 21.41 12.07
C ARG A 531 -22.21 22.52 12.65
N ALA A 532 -20.89 22.48 12.42
CA ALA A 532 -19.97 23.50 12.87
C ALA A 532 -20.30 24.88 12.29
N LEU A 533 -20.68 24.94 11.02
CA LEU A 533 -21.10 26.19 10.36
C LEU A 533 -22.42 26.72 10.93
N ARG A 534 -23.41 25.85 11.17
CA ARG A 534 -24.70 26.26 11.82
C ARG A 534 -24.48 26.81 13.23
N MET A 535 -23.62 26.18 14.00
CA MET A 535 -23.27 26.66 15.35
C MET A 535 -22.68 28.08 15.33
N GLN A 536 -22.08 28.49 14.21
CA GLN A 536 -21.54 29.83 14.00
C GLN A 536 -22.52 30.80 13.31
N GLY A 537 -23.76 30.39 13.09
CA GLY A 537 -24.78 31.19 12.39
C GLY A 537 -24.59 31.24 10.85
N ARG A 538 -23.64 30.49 10.29
CA ARG A 538 -23.31 30.46 8.85
C ARG A 538 -24.23 29.48 8.11
N ASN A 539 -25.52 29.73 8.13
CA ASN A 539 -26.55 28.80 7.66
C ASN A 539 -26.49 28.55 6.15
N GLU A 540 -26.20 29.56 5.33
CA GLU A 540 -26.11 29.38 3.87
C GLU A 540 -24.93 28.48 3.50
N ALA A 541 -23.74 28.73 4.06
CA ALA A 541 -22.60 27.86 3.86
C ALA A 541 -22.86 26.40 4.34
N ALA A 542 -23.65 26.23 5.40
CA ALA A 542 -24.05 24.92 5.86
C ALA A 542 -24.99 24.18 4.87
N LYS A 543 -25.88 24.89 4.17
CA LYS A 543 -26.76 24.30 3.13
C LYS A 543 -25.96 23.79 1.93
N ASP A 544 -24.92 24.51 1.52
CA ASP A 544 -24.01 24.06 0.45
C ASP A 544 -23.32 22.77 0.85
N VAL A 545 -22.83 22.68 2.09
CA VAL A 545 -22.20 21.47 2.62
C VAL A 545 -23.22 20.32 2.73
N ASP A 546 -24.49 20.58 3.11
CA ASP A 546 -25.54 19.54 3.15
C ASP A 546 -25.80 18.94 1.77
N THR A 547 -25.66 19.71 0.70
CA THR A 547 -25.79 19.20 -0.66
C THR A 547 -24.68 18.18 -0.95
N ARG A 548 -23.44 18.50 -0.58
CA ARG A 548 -22.32 17.57 -0.67
C ARG A 548 -22.50 16.33 0.22
N VAL A 549 -23.07 16.48 1.42
CA VAL A 549 -23.42 15.34 2.28
C VAL A 549 -24.38 14.39 1.57
N ARG A 550 -25.46 14.93 0.97
CA ARG A 550 -26.45 14.10 0.24
C ARG A 550 -25.81 13.34 -0.94
N GLU A 551 -24.89 14.00 -1.64
CA GLU A 551 -24.16 13.37 -2.73
C GLU A 551 -23.20 12.27 -2.24
N ALA A 552 -22.38 12.57 -1.24
CA ALA A 552 -21.44 11.62 -0.65
C ALA A 552 -22.13 10.38 -0.03
N TRP A 553 -23.38 10.55 0.41
CA TRP A 553 -24.17 9.51 1.11
C TRP A 553 -25.31 8.93 0.28
N ARG A 554 -25.32 9.20 -1.04
CA ARG A 554 -26.39 8.78 -1.96
C ARG A 554 -26.62 7.27 -1.96
N ASP A 555 -25.55 6.48 -1.90
CA ASP A 555 -25.58 5.02 -1.98
C ASP A 555 -25.39 4.35 -0.61
N ALA A 556 -25.48 5.11 0.49
CA ALA A 556 -25.29 4.61 1.84
C ALA A 556 -26.46 3.72 2.30
N ASP A 557 -26.15 2.71 3.08
CA ASP A 557 -27.13 1.81 3.72
C ASP A 557 -27.36 2.14 5.20
N VAL A 558 -26.73 3.20 5.71
CA VAL A 558 -26.89 3.72 7.07
C VAL A 558 -27.12 5.24 7.05
N PRO A 559 -27.97 5.78 7.94
CA PRO A 559 -28.13 7.22 8.06
C PRO A 559 -26.85 7.86 8.62
N ILE A 560 -26.58 9.10 8.22
CA ILE A 560 -25.51 9.91 8.81
C ILE A 560 -26.12 11.11 9.55
N THR A 561 -25.91 11.14 10.85
CA THR A 561 -26.35 12.25 11.72
C THR A 561 -25.21 12.92 12.45
N ALA A 562 -24.02 12.32 12.48
CA ALA A 562 -22.81 12.83 13.11
C ALA A 562 -21.57 12.27 12.39
N SER A 563 -20.40 12.84 12.67
CA SER A 563 -19.13 12.37 12.12
C SER A 563 -18.65 11.02 12.72
N ARG A 564 -19.40 10.46 13.67
CA ARG A 564 -19.18 9.13 14.27
C ARG A 564 -20.48 8.59 14.87
N PHE A 565 -20.56 7.26 15.06
CA PHE A 565 -21.62 6.58 15.79
C PHE A 565 -21.40 6.64 17.31
#